data_e3ec5086c498119762dbd14c265315dc
#
_entry.id   e3ec5086c498119762dbd14c265315dc
#
_cell.length_a   1.000
_cell.length_b   1.000
_cell.length_c   1.000
_cell.angle_alpha   90.00
_cell.angle_beta   90.00
_cell.angle_gamma   90.00
#
_symmetry.space_group_name_H-M   'P 1'
#
loop_
_entity.id
_entity.type
_entity.pdbx_description
1 polymer ?
#
loop_
_entity_poly.entity_id
_entity_poly.type
_entity_poly.pdbx_seq_one_letter_code
_entity_poly.pdbx_strand_id
1 'polypeptide(L)'
;MGGCCAGQGRGSMQLFWKKADGSGKAALVAGFYFTCSISMNFLNKAVVSSYEFNYPFFIMSCQMVVTVVVLDIFRILKLIKLPAYSLKDGVDFLPCSLSFALHSTLSLIALHGMNIPMYGAIKRCTPLVNLILSVVLLKKAFPSVLLGSSVGVITMGALVASLGDFQFDLHAYTMGGLSVLAQAAYLTLVQRTSELHHRSTVEMLHVNSFNTLPIFLTVSMVVGEPAKIGMSLAAAAPGFTPVFALLIFSGCVLTWSQFMCAAVCSALTTSMISVAKSVIQTVLGFFTFGGVKFHPLNITGPSHILNPHSSYILQV
;
A
#
# COMPACT_ATOMS: atom_id res chain seq x y z
N MET A 1 -38.85 -8.42 35.42
CA MET A 1 -37.52 -8.60 35.95
C MET A 1 -36.78 -9.59 35.03
N GLY A 2 -35.81 -9.26 34.37
CA GLY A 2 -34.56 -8.77 34.26
C GLY A 2 -34.10 -8.80 32.82
N GLY A 3 -33.86 -7.67 32.29
CA GLY A 3 -33.09 -7.48 31.04
C GLY A 3 -31.73 -6.95 31.42
N CYS A 4 -30.88 -6.72 30.45
CA CYS A 4 -29.58 -6.13 30.52
C CYS A 4 -28.41 -7.06 30.86
N CYS A 5 -27.68 -7.46 29.80
CA CYS A 5 -26.23 -7.46 29.74
C CYS A 5 -25.76 -7.93 28.35
N ALA A 6 -25.93 -7.10 27.32
CA ALA A 6 -25.25 -7.32 26.01
C ALA A 6 -25.01 -5.98 25.29
N GLY A 7 -24.40 -5.00 25.99
CA GLY A 7 -24.25 -3.65 25.48
C GLY A 7 -22.87 -3.00 25.68
N GLN A 8 -21.92 -3.64 26.32
CA GLN A 8 -20.69 -2.94 26.76
C GLN A 8 -19.49 -2.97 25.82
N GLY A 9 -19.48 -3.78 24.76
CA GLY A 9 -18.36 -3.83 23.82
C GLY A 9 -18.42 -2.79 22.68
N ARG A 10 -19.60 -2.22 22.39
CA ARG A 10 -19.82 -1.26 21.29
C ARG A 10 -19.48 0.19 21.61
N GLY A 11 -19.33 0.53 22.89
CA GLY A 11 -19.18 1.92 23.34
C GLY A 11 -17.76 2.47 23.27
N SER A 12 -16.74 1.65 23.48
CA SER A 12 -15.38 2.16 23.70
C SER A 12 -14.72 2.67 22.40
N MET A 13 -14.85 1.95 21.30
CA MET A 13 -14.23 2.36 20.02
C MET A 13 -14.97 3.54 19.39
N GLN A 14 -16.31 3.57 19.44
CA GLN A 14 -17.09 4.72 18.94
C GLN A 14 -16.97 5.96 19.85
N LEU A 15 -16.81 5.78 21.17
CA LEU A 15 -16.57 6.89 22.12
C LEU A 15 -15.16 7.49 21.93
N PHE A 16 -14.15 6.68 21.68
CA PHE A 16 -12.78 7.14 21.40
C PHE A 16 -12.74 8.00 20.11
N TRP A 17 -13.44 7.58 19.06
CA TRP A 17 -13.55 8.32 17.80
C TRP A 17 -14.41 9.60 17.90
N LYS A 18 -15.33 9.65 18.83
CA LYS A 18 -16.23 10.81 19.05
C LYS A 18 -15.58 11.93 19.86
N LYS A 19 -14.55 11.62 20.64
CA LYS A 19 -13.96 12.53 21.63
C LYS A 19 -12.67 13.25 21.15
N ALA A 20 -12.07 12.83 20.03
CA ALA A 20 -10.91 13.50 19.45
C ALA A 20 -11.38 14.65 18.56
N ASP A 21 -10.78 15.84 18.72
CA ASP A 21 -10.91 16.94 17.76
C ASP A 21 -10.48 16.47 16.36
N GLY A 22 -11.04 17.08 15.31
CA GLY A 22 -10.79 16.64 13.92
C GLY A 22 -9.30 16.47 13.59
N SER A 23 -8.44 17.31 14.13
CA SER A 23 -6.97 17.23 13.99
C SER A 23 -6.37 16.01 14.69
N GLY A 24 -6.86 15.67 15.89
CA GLY A 24 -6.40 14.49 16.63
C GLY A 24 -6.77 13.18 15.95
N LYS A 25 -7.96 13.10 15.35
CA LYS A 25 -8.39 11.93 14.57
C LYS A 25 -7.52 11.71 13.35
N ALA A 26 -7.24 12.77 12.60
CA ALA A 26 -6.37 12.71 11.43
C ALA A 26 -4.96 12.21 11.79
N ALA A 27 -4.37 12.72 12.87
CA ALA A 27 -3.06 12.29 13.35
C ALA A 27 -3.04 10.81 13.77
N LEU A 28 -4.07 10.33 14.47
CA LEU A 28 -4.19 8.93 14.87
C LEU A 28 -4.31 8.00 13.65
N VAL A 29 -5.14 8.35 12.68
CA VAL A 29 -5.31 7.58 11.43
C VAL A 29 -4.01 7.55 10.63
N ALA A 30 -3.34 8.69 10.51
CA ALA A 30 -2.05 8.82 9.84
C ALA A 30 -0.98 7.94 10.51
N GLY A 31 -0.88 7.99 11.83
CA GLY A 31 0.03 7.16 12.63
C GLY A 31 -0.27 5.66 12.52
N PHE A 32 -1.56 5.29 12.54
CA PHE A 32 -1.97 3.91 12.34
C PHE A 32 -1.58 3.38 10.97
N TYR A 33 -1.89 4.13 9.89
CA TYR A 33 -1.47 3.76 8.53
C TYR A 33 0.05 3.65 8.41
N PHE A 34 0.79 4.59 8.98
CA PHE A 34 2.25 4.58 8.98
C PHE A 34 2.81 3.29 9.63
N THR A 35 2.32 2.94 10.82
CA THR A 35 2.76 1.74 11.56
C THR A 35 2.40 0.46 10.80
N CYS A 36 1.16 0.31 10.33
CA CYS A 36 0.74 -0.85 9.52
C CYS A 36 1.61 -1.02 8.28
N SER A 37 1.94 0.09 7.63
CA SER A 37 2.71 0.08 6.40
C SER A 37 4.18 -0.32 6.62
N ILE A 38 4.79 0.10 7.73
CA ILE A 38 6.15 -0.35 8.10
C ILE A 38 6.13 -1.84 8.46
N SER A 39 5.20 -2.27 9.31
CA SER A 39 5.09 -3.68 9.73
C SER A 39 4.90 -4.61 8.54
N MET A 40 4.06 -4.22 7.57
CA MET A 40 3.84 -5.00 6.35
C MET A 40 5.11 -5.18 5.53
N ASN A 41 5.95 -4.15 5.42
CA ASN A 41 7.20 -4.26 4.67
C ASN A 41 8.21 -5.20 5.34
N PHE A 42 8.27 -5.22 6.68
CA PHE A 42 9.09 -6.20 7.40
C PHE A 42 8.58 -7.63 7.22
N LEU A 43 7.27 -7.84 7.26
CA LEU A 43 6.66 -9.15 7.03
C LEU A 43 6.89 -9.64 5.59
N ASN A 44 6.69 -8.78 4.60
CA ASN A 44 7.01 -9.10 3.20
C ASN A 44 8.48 -9.52 3.07
N LYS A 45 9.40 -8.75 3.66
CA LYS A 45 10.80 -9.08 3.60
C LYS A 45 11.10 -10.41 4.28
N ALA A 46 10.51 -10.71 5.44
CA ALA A 46 10.67 -11.98 6.12
C ALA A 46 10.20 -13.15 5.26
N VAL A 47 9.04 -13.05 4.61
CA VAL A 47 8.50 -14.11 3.76
C VAL A 47 9.36 -14.32 2.53
N VAL A 48 9.82 -13.26 1.88
CA VAL A 48 10.64 -13.37 0.67
C VAL A 48 12.08 -13.80 1.00
N SER A 49 12.71 -13.22 2.02
CA SER A 49 14.14 -13.48 2.32
C SER A 49 14.36 -14.76 3.11
N SER A 50 13.47 -15.11 4.07
CA SER A 50 13.68 -16.28 4.94
C SER A 50 13.06 -17.54 4.39
N TYR A 51 12.01 -17.42 3.57
CA TYR A 51 11.28 -18.55 3.02
C TYR A 51 11.34 -18.64 1.50
N GLU A 52 12.03 -17.70 0.84
CA GLU A 52 12.17 -17.63 -0.64
C GLU A 52 10.80 -17.67 -1.36
N PHE A 53 9.74 -17.19 -0.69
CA PHE A 53 8.37 -17.22 -1.20
C PHE A 53 8.05 -15.88 -1.87
N ASN A 54 8.45 -15.75 -3.15
CA ASN A 54 8.27 -14.53 -3.95
C ASN A 54 7.15 -14.71 -4.99
N TYR A 55 5.90 -14.76 -4.52
CA TYR A 55 4.68 -14.88 -5.35
C TYR A 55 3.70 -13.76 -5.01
N PRO A 56 3.98 -12.52 -5.46
CA PRO A 56 3.26 -11.34 -4.98
C PRO A 56 1.78 -11.31 -5.40
N PHE A 57 1.43 -11.77 -6.60
CA PHE A 57 0.04 -11.77 -7.04
C PHE A 57 -0.79 -12.83 -6.31
N PHE A 58 -0.20 -13.97 -5.99
CA PHE A 58 -0.82 -14.97 -5.13
C PHE A 58 -1.05 -14.44 -3.72
N ILE A 59 -0.05 -13.78 -3.13
CA ILE A 59 -0.17 -13.13 -1.81
C ILE A 59 -1.31 -12.11 -1.83
N MET A 60 -1.36 -11.23 -2.84
CA MET A 60 -2.44 -10.24 -2.99
C MET A 60 -3.81 -10.91 -3.15
N SER A 61 -3.90 -11.99 -3.92
CA SER A 61 -5.15 -12.76 -4.06
C SER A 61 -5.61 -13.32 -2.72
N CYS A 62 -4.70 -13.93 -1.95
CA CYS A 62 -5.00 -14.42 -0.61
C CYS A 62 -5.46 -13.30 0.33
N GLN A 63 -4.84 -12.13 0.27
CA GLN A 63 -5.27 -10.96 1.05
C GLN A 63 -6.69 -10.53 0.70
N MET A 64 -7.04 -10.50 -0.60
CA MET A 64 -8.40 -10.15 -1.04
C MET A 64 -9.43 -11.19 -0.59
N VAL A 65 -9.11 -12.50 -0.73
CA VAL A 65 -9.98 -13.59 -0.23
C VAL A 65 -10.23 -13.45 1.27
N VAL A 66 -9.16 -13.32 2.06
CA VAL A 66 -9.28 -13.21 3.52
C VAL A 66 -10.05 -11.95 3.91
N THR A 67 -9.82 -10.83 3.22
CA THR A 67 -10.57 -9.58 3.46
C THR A 67 -12.07 -9.80 3.25
N VAL A 68 -12.46 -10.41 2.12
CA VAL A 68 -13.87 -10.70 1.80
C VAL A 68 -14.47 -11.63 2.86
N VAL A 69 -13.81 -12.75 3.15
CA VAL A 69 -14.30 -13.75 4.09
C VAL A 69 -14.48 -13.15 5.49
N VAL A 70 -13.49 -12.43 6.01
CA VAL A 70 -13.54 -11.82 7.35
C VAL A 70 -14.65 -10.76 7.43
N LEU A 71 -14.78 -9.91 6.41
CA LEU A 71 -15.81 -8.89 6.40
C LEU A 71 -17.23 -9.48 6.25
N ASP A 72 -17.39 -10.54 5.47
CA ASP A 72 -18.67 -11.26 5.34
C ASP A 72 -19.03 -11.99 6.63
N ILE A 73 -18.07 -12.61 7.31
CA ILE A 73 -18.30 -13.20 8.65
C ILE A 73 -18.77 -12.11 9.63
N PHE A 74 -18.10 -10.96 9.68
CA PHE A 74 -18.49 -9.86 10.57
C PHE A 74 -19.87 -9.29 10.22
N ARG A 75 -20.24 -9.28 8.94
CA ARG A 75 -21.58 -8.91 8.46
C ARG A 75 -22.64 -9.92 8.94
N ILE A 76 -22.39 -11.23 8.74
CA ILE A 76 -23.33 -12.30 9.14
C ILE A 76 -23.51 -12.31 10.65
N LEU A 77 -22.44 -12.14 11.41
CA LEU A 77 -22.48 -12.01 12.88
C LEU A 77 -23.04 -10.67 13.37
N LYS A 78 -23.45 -9.79 12.44
CA LYS A 78 -23.99 -8.44 12.72
C LYS A 78 -23.07 -7.57 13.59
N LEU A 79 -21.77 -7.84 13.56
CA LEU A 79 -20.75 -7.04 14.27
C LEU A 79 -20.53 -5.69 13.59
N ILE A 80 -20.68 -5.63 12.27
CA ILE A 80 -20.57 -4.42 11.45
C ILE A 80 -21.83 -4.26 10.58
N LYS A 81 -22.18 -3.00 10.27
CA LYS A 81 -23.22 -2.67 9.31
C LYS A 81 -22.59 -2.59 7.93
N LEU A 82 -22.56 -3.72 7.24
CA LEU A 82 -22.01 -3.83 5.90
C LEU A 82 -23.09 -4.34 4.96
N PRO A 83 -23.45 -3.62 3.87
CA PRO A 83 -24.35 -4.14 2.86
C PRO A 83 -23.74 -5.36 2.15
N ALA A 84 -24.57 -6.23 1.61
CA ALA A 84 -24.11 -7.29 0.73
C ALA A 84 -23.51 -6.69 -0.54
N TYR A 85 -22.51 -7.34 -1.12
CA TYR A 85 -21.97 -6.94 -2.40
C TYR A 85 -23.07 -6.91 -3.47
N SER A 86 -23.14 -5.83 -4.22
CA SER A 86 -24.02 -5.71 -5.37
C SER A 86 -23.21 -5.38 -6.62
N LEU A 87 -23.64 -5.90 -7.77
CA LEU A 87 -22.97 -5.62 -9.05
C LEU A 87 -22.95 -4.13 -9.37
N LYS A 88 -24.01 -3.40 -8.97
CA LYS A 88 -24.09 -1.95 -9.16
C LYS A 88 -22.98 -1.25 -8.38
N ASP A 89 -22.80 -1.60 -7.10
CA ASP A 89 -21.72 -1.03 -6.27
C ASP A 89 -20.35 -1.41 -6.81
N GLY A 90 -20.21 -2.65 -7.34
CA GLY A 90 -19.00 -3.12 -8.00
C GLY A 90 -18.65 -2.26 -9.22
N VAL A 91 -19.61 -1.98 -10.09
CA VAL A 91 -19.41 -1.15 -11.30
C VAL A 91 -19.11 0.29 -10.92
N ASP A 92 -19.84 0.87 -9.96
CA ASP A 92 -19.62 2.24 -9.48
C ASP A 92 -18.20 2.43 -8.89
N PHE A 93 -17.67 1.41 -8.23
CA PHE A 93 -16.32 1.43 -7.63
C PHE A 93 -15.21 0.88 -8.55
N LEU A 94 -15.57 0.36 -9.72
CA LEU A 94 -14.63 -0.27 -10.65
C LEU A 94 -13.44 0.63 -11.04
N PRO A 95 -13.61 1.94 -11.31
CA PRO A 95 -12.49 2.80 -11.64
C PRO A 95 -11.42 2.86 -10.52
N CYS A 96 -11.87 2.86 -9.27
CA CYS A 96 -10.99 2.84 -8.11
C CYS A 96 -10.26 1.50 -8.00
N SER A 97 -10.98 0.38 -8.09
CA SER A 97 -10.45 -0.98 -8.00
C SER A 97 -9.48 -1.27 -9.14
N LEU A 98 -9.79 -0.84 -10.36
CA LEU A 98 -8.90 -0.99 -11.51
C LEU A 98 -7.62 -0.17 -11.33
N SER A 99 -7.73 1.07 -10.85
CA SER A 99 -6.56 1.91 -10.55
C SER A 99 -5.68 1.28 -9.46
N PHE A 100 -6.29 0.66 -8.45
CA PHE A 100 -5.56 -0.07 -7.40
C PHE A 100 -4.83 -1.30 -7.96
N ALA A 101 -5.51 -2.12 -8.78
CA ALA A 101 -4.91 -3.30 -9.39
C ALA A 101 -3.77 -2.91 -10.37
N LEU A 102 -4.00 -1.90 -11.21
CA LEU A 102 -2.98 -1.37 -12.12
C LEU A 102 -1.77 -0.85 -11.36
N HIS A 103 -1.98 -0.04 -10.31
CA HIS A 103 -0.89 0.44 -9.47
C HIS A 103 -0.05 -0.70 -8.93
N SER A 104 -0.67 -1.73 -8.36
CA SER A 104 0.02 -2.88 -7.78
C SER A 104 0.81 -3.66 -8.83
N THR A 105 0.19 -3.98 -9.96
CA THR A 105 0.81 -4.75 -11.05
C THR A 105 1.96 -3.98 -11.70
N LEU A 106 1.74 -2.71 -12.06
CA LEU A 106 2.77 -1.87 -12.69
C LEU A 106 3.93 -1.59 -11.75
N SER A 107 3.67 -1.49 -10.44
CA SER A 107 4.73 -1.36 -9.42
C SER A 107 5.67 -2.55 -9.41
N LEU A 108 5.14 -3.76 -9.51
CA LEU A 108 5.95 -4.98 -9.54
C LEU A 108 6.74 -5.09 -10.83
N ILE A 109 6.13 -4.78 -11.99
CA ILE A 109 6.83 -4.77 -13.28
C ILE A 109 7.98 -3.76 -13.24
N ALA A 110 7.74 -2.55 -12.75
CA ALA A 110 8.78 -1.53 -12.64
C ALA A 110 9.93 -1.97 -11.74
N LEU A 111 9.62 -2.63 -10.61
CA LEU A 111 10.63 -3.08 -9.66
C LEU A 111 11.53 -4.20 -10.21
N HIS A 112 11.07 -4.97 -11.20
CA HIS A 112 11.91 -5.97 -11.88
C HIS A 112 13.00 -5.35 -12.76
N GLY A 113 12.74 -4.19 -13.34
CA GLY A 113 13.66 -3.54 -14.28
C GLY A 113 14.47 -2.38 -13.69
N MET A 114 14.30 -2.03 -12.42
CA MET A 114 15.04 -0.93 -11.78
C MET A 114 15.47 -1.22 -10.36
N ASN A 115 16.49 -0.50 -9.91
CA ASN A 115 16.97 -0.59 -8.53
C ASN A 115 15.94 -0.03 -7.54
N ILE A 116 15.87 -0.63 -6.33
CA ILE A 116 14.96 -0.20 -5.26
C ILE A 116 15.07 1.30 -4.93
N PRO A 117 16.27 1.93 -4.83
CA PRO A 117 16.39 3.37 -4.62
C PRO A 117 15.75 4.19 -5.72
N MET A 118 15.89 3.79 -7.00
CA MET A 118 15.31 4.49 -8.15
C MET A 118 13.79 4.35 -8.19
N TYR A 119 13.28 3.15 -7.91
CA TYR A 119 11.85 2.93 -7.72
C TYR A 119 11.29 3.82 -6.61
N GLY A 120 11.99 3.90 -5.47
CA GLY A 120 11.64 4.78 -4.37
C GLY A 120 11.64 6.27 -4.77
N ALA A 121 12.59 6.70 -5.62
CA ALA A 121 12.64 8.05 -6.16
C ALA A 121 11.40 8.37 -7.01
N ILE A 122 11.02 7.49 -7.95
CA ILE A 122 9.82 7.67 -8.77
C ILE A 122 8.55 7.74 -7.89
N LYS A 123 8.44 6.89 -6.88
CA LYS A 123 7.30 6.90 -5.95
C LYS A 123 7.15 8.20 -5.16
N ARG A 124 8.24 8.94 -4.94
CA ARG A 124 8.19 10.29 -4.32
C ARG A 124 7.50 11.33 -5.19
N CYS A 125 7.27 11.05 -6.48
CA CYS A 125 6.45 11.92 -7.34
C CYS A 125 4.93 11.77 -7.09
N THR A 126 4.49 10.74 -6.38
CA THR A 126 3.05 10.50 -6.10
C THR A 126 2.34 11.68 -5.43
N PRO A 127 2.92 12.40 -4.44
CA PRO A 127 2.28 13.58 -3.87
C PRO A 127 2.00 14.68 -4.88
N LEU A 128 2.90 14.91 -5.85
CA LEU A 128 2.69 15.91 -6.90
C LEU A 128 1.48 15.55 -7.76
N VAL A 129 1.37 14.29 -8.18
CA VAL A 129 0.23 13.82 -8.97
C VAL A 129 -1.07 13.90 -8.16
N ASN A 130 -1.05 13.50 -6.88
CA ASN A 130 -2.21 13.66 -6.00
C ASN A 130 -2.64 15.11 -5.80
N LEU A 131 -1.68 16.04 -5.74
CA LEU A 131 -1.97 17.46 -5.64
C LEU A 131 -2.72 17.93 -6.89
N ILE A 132 -2.22 17.59 -8.08
CA ILE A 132 -2.86 17.92 -9.37
C ILE A 132 -4.26 17.29 -9.43
N LEU A 133 -4.40 15.99 -9.13
CA LEU A 133 -5.68 15.30 -9.17
C LEU A 133 -6.67 15.84 -8.13
N SER A 134 -6.21 16.28 -6.96
CA SER A 134 -7.06 16.92 -5.95
C SER A 134 -7.68 18.22 -6.47
N VAL A 135 -6.94 19.01 -7.23
CA VAL A 135 -7.46 20.24 -7.86
C VAL A 135 -8.41 19.89 -9.01
N VAL A 136 -8.01 18.94 -9.88
CA VAL A 136 -8.76 18.64 -11.12
C VAL A 136 -10.02 17.81 -10.83
N LEU A 137 -9.88 16.67 -10.10
CA LEU A 137 -10.98 15.72 -9.87
C LEU A 137 -11.85 16.09 -8.69
N LEU A 138 -11.27 16.62 -7.61
CA LEU A 138 -12.02 16.98 -6.40
C LEU A 138 -12.42 18.48 -6.40
N LYS A 139 -11.97 19.25 -7.40
CA LYS A 139 -12.22 20.71 -7.50
C LYS A 139 -11.84 21.46 -6.22
N LYS A 140 -10.81 20.99 -5.51
CA LYS A 140 -10.30 21.63 -4.31
C LYS A 140 -9.52 22.88 -4.68
N ALA A 141 -9.53 23.89 -3.77
CA ALA A 141 -8.68 25.05 -3.90
C ALA A 141 -7.21 24.66 -3.96
N PHE A 142 -6.40 25.47 -4.62
CA PHE A 142 -4.95 25.28 -4.64
C PHE A 142 -4.42 25.21 -3.20
N PRO A 143 -3.48 24.29 -2.92
CA PRO A 143 -2.89 24.17 -1.58
C PRO A 143 -2.12 25.44 -1.22
N SER A 144 -1.86 25.61 0.09
CA SER A 144 -1.01 26.69 0.55
C SER A 144 0.37 26.64 -0.11
N VAL A 145 0.99 27.80 -0.29
CA VAL A 145 2.33 27.91 -0.90
C VAL A 145 3.34 27.00 -0.19
N LEU A 146 3.25 26.90 1.15
CA LEU A 146 4.12 26.04 1.95
C LEU A 146 3.96 24.54 1.58
N LEU A 147 2.72 24.07 1.40
CA LEU A 147 2.45 22.67 1.03
C LEU A 147 2.88 22.43 -0.42
N GLY A 148 2.57 23.34 -1.33
CA GLY A 148 2.99 23.24 -2.73
C GLY A 148 4.51 23.23 -2.90
N SER A 149 5.23 24.09 -2.19
CA SER A 149 6.70 24.12 -2.22
C SER A 149 7.31 22.86 -1.62
N SER A 150 6.76 22.33 -0.52
CA SER A 150 7.22 21.05 0.06
C SER A 150 7.10 19.90 -0.92
N VAL A 151 5.97 19.77 -1.60
CA VAL A 151 5.75 18.74 -2.64
C VAL A 151 6.72 18.97 -3.81
N GLY A 152 6.94 20.23 -4.22
CA GLY A 152 7.89 20.59 -5.27
C GLY A 152 9.32 20.16 -4.92
N VAL A 153 9.79 20.46 -3.72
CA VAL A 153 11.14 20.08 -3.24
C VAL A 153 11.31 18.57 -3.20
N ILE A 154 10.31 17.83 -2.70
CA ILE A 154 10.35 16.33 -2.70
C ILE A 154 10.45 15.79 -4.12
N THR A 155 9.67 16.32 -5.04
CA THR A 155 9.66 15.87 -6.43
C THR A 155 10.96 16.22 -7.15
N MET A 156 11.49 17.42 -6.95
CA MET A 156 12.78 17.81 -7.50
C MET A 156 13.92 16.94 -6.97
N GLY A 157 13.94 16.66 -5.67
CA GLY A 157 14.89 15.71 -5.08
C GLY A 157 14.82 14.31 -5.70
N ALA A 158 13.61 13.84 -6.01
CA ALA A 158 13.41 12.56 -6.68
C ALA A 158 13.94 12.57 -8.13
N LEU A 159 13.70 13.64 -8.87
CA LEU A 159 14.21 13.82 -10.25
C LEU A 159 15.74 13.87 -10.26
N VAL A 160 16.35 14.64 -9.37
CA VAL A 160 17.82 14.72 -9.26
C VAL A 160 18.41 13.34 -8.92
N ALA A 161 17.79 12.59 -8.00
CA ALA A 161 18.22 11.23 -7.70
C ALA A 161 18.14 10.28 -8.92
N SER A 162 17.12 10.46 -9.76
CA SER A 162 16.95 9.66 -10.99
C SER A 162 17.99 9.95 -12.06
N LEU A 163 18.56 11.16 -12.11
CA LEU A 163 19.65 11.52 -13.05
C LEU A 163 20.96 10.78 -12.73
N GLY A 164 21.12 10.27 -11.51
CA GLY A 164 22.27 9.47 -11.11
C GLY A 164 22.18 7.98 -11.43
N ASP A 165 21.13 7.54 -12.15
CA ASP A 165 20.95 6.14 -12.52
C ASP A 165 21.72 5.80 -13.81
N PHE A 166 22.81 5.03 -13.67
CA PHE A 166 23.60 4.55 -14.81
C PHE A 166 23.00 3.32 -15.50
N GLN A 167 21.96 2.71 -14.93
CA GLN A 167 21.26 1.53 -15.48
C GLN A 167 19.83 1.91 -15.91
N PHE A 168 19.72 3.03 -16.63
CA PHE A 168 18.41 3.51 -17.08
C PHE A 168 17.72 2.52 -18.02
N ASP A 169 16.60 1.94 -17.58
CA ASP A 169 15.68 1.14 -18.38
C ASP A 169 14.38 1.92 -18.63
N LEU A 170 14.20 2.38 -19.86
CA LEU A 170 13.03 3.15 -20.26
C LEU A 170 11.71 2.42 -19.97
N HIS A 171 11.67 1.08 -20.18
CA HIS A 171 10.47 0.30 -19.92
C HIS A 171 10.11 0.31 -18.41
N ALA A 172 11.07 0.04 -17.55
CA ALA A 172 10.87 0.06 -16.10
C ALA A 172 10.47 1.45 -15.59
N TYR A 173 11.10 2.52 -16.13
CA TYR A 173 10.75 3.90 -15.75
C TYR A 173 9.35 4.30 -16.23
N THR A 174 8.92 3.88 -17.42
CA THR A 174 7.56 4.14 -17.89
C THR A 174 6.53 3.39 -17.06
N MET A 175 6.78 2.11 -16.71
CA MET A 175 5.90 1.34 -15.81
C MET A 175 5.84 1.95 -14.41
N GLY A 176 6.97 2.43 -13.88
CA GLY A 176 7.03 3.15 -12.62
C GLY A 176 6.20 4.43 -12.62
N GLY A 177 6.34 5.25 -13.66
CA GLY A 177 5.55 6.47 -13.85
C GLY A 177 4.05 6.20 -13.95
N LEU A 178 3.65 5.21 -14.75
CA LEU A 178 2.25 4.78 -14.87
C LEU A 178 1.72 4.25 -13.53
N SER A 179 2.54 3.54 -12.77
CA SER A 179 2.18 3.06 -11.43
C SER A 179 1.93 4.22 -10.45
N VAL A 180 2.70 5.31 -10.55
CA VAL A 180 2.49 6.54 -9.75
C VAL A 180 1.17 7.21 -10.12
N LEU A 181 0.85 7.32 -11.41
CA LEU A 181 -0.43 7.85 -11.87
C LEU A 181 -1.61 7.00 -11.37
N ALA A 182 -1.52 5.68 -11.50
CA ALA A 182 -2.54 4.77 -11.03
C ALA A 182 -2.70 4.83 -9.49
N GLN A 183 -1.60 4.96 -8.74
CA GLN A 183 -1.62 5.13 -7.29
C GLN A 183 -2.30 6.42 -6.86
N ALA A 184 -1.97 7.51 -7.51
CA ALA A 184 -2.58 8.80 -7.22
C ALA A 184 -4.07 8.79 -7.60
N ALA A 185 -4.43 8.16 -8.71
CA ALA A 185 -5.82 8.03 -9.15
C ALA A 185 -6.65 7.26 -8.11
N TYR A 186 -6.21 6.07 -7.67
CA TYR A 186 -7.01 5.30 -6.72
C TYR A 186 -7.16 6.02 -5.37
N LEU A 187 -6.10 6.65 -4.84
CA LEU A 187 -6.20 7.40 -3.58
C LEU A 187 -7.18 8.58 -3.69
N THR A 188 -7.12 9.31 -4.81
CA THR A 188 -8.04 10.42 -5.08
C THR A 188 -9.48 9.93 -5.27
N LEU A 189 -9.68 8.78 -5.94
CA LEU A 189 -11.00 8.18 -6.12
C LEU A 189 -11.58 7.65 -4.82
N VAL A 190 -10.77 7.04 -3.94
CA VAL A 190 -11.19 6.65 -2.58
C VAL A 190 -11.66 7.87 -1.81
N GLN A 191 -10.89 8.96 -1.82
CA GLN A 191 -11.27 10.20 -1.17
C GLN A 191 -12.57 10.75 -1.75
N ARG A 192 -12.69 10.82 -3.08
CA ARG A 192 -13.89 11.29 -3.78
C ARG A 192 -15.14 10.47 -3.41
N THR A 193 -15.00 9.15 -3.42
CA THR A 193 -16.11 8.24 -3.08
C THR A 193 -16.55 8.43 -1.62
N SER A 194 -15.61 8.60 -0.71
CA SER A 194 -15.91 8.90 0.69
C SER A 194 -16.65 10.24 0.86
N GLU A 195 -16.21 11.29 0.15
CA GLU A 195 -16.78 12.64 0.28
C GLU A 195 -18.16 12.76 -0.40
N LEU A 196 -18.33 12.18 -1.60
CA LEU A 196 -19.56 12.34 -2.39
C LEU A 196 -20.64 11.31 -2.06
N HIS A 197 -20.26 10.06 -1.83
CA HIS A 197 -21.21 8.97 -1.61
C HIS A 197 -21.32 8.56 -0.16
N HIS A 198 -20.57 9.22 0.75
CA HIS A 198 -20.56 8.94 2.19
C HIS A 198 -20.39 7.45 2.52
N ARG A 199 -19.73 6.68 1.64
CA ARG A 199 -19.47 5.27 1.85
C ARG A 199 -18.44 5.09 2.97
N SER A 200 -18.68 4.11 3.82
CA SER A 200 -17.73 3.77 4.87
C SER A 200 -16.44 3.15 4.26
N THR A 201 -15.32 3.33 4.94
CA THR A 201 -14.04 2.75 4.48
C THR A 201 -14.06 1.22 4.44
N VAL A 202 -14.89 0.59 5.29
CA VAL A 202 -15.10 -0.86 5.30
C VAL A 202 -15.90 -1.33 4.08
N GLU A 203 -16.92 -0.58 3.67
CA GLU A 203 -17.66 -0.85 2.43
C GLU A 203 -16.76 -0.72 1.21
N MET A 204 -15.98 0.36 1.13
CA MET A 204 -15.03 0.56 0.03
C MET A 204 -14.00 -0.57 -0.03
N LEU A 205 -13.47 -1.02 1.12
CA LEU A 205 -12.55 -2.14 1.20
C LEU A 205 -13.19 -3.45 0.69
N HIS A 206 -14.43 -3.72 1.12
CA HIS A 206 -15.16 -4.93 0.73
C HIS A 206 -15.40 -4.98 -0.79
N VAL A 207 -15.96 -3.90 -1.36
CA VAL A 207 -16.19 -3.80 -2.81
C VAL A 207 -14.87 -3.86 -3.59
N ASN A 208 -13.82 -3.18 -3.13
CA ASN A 208 -12.51 -3.22 -3.76
C ASN A 208 -11.96 -4.65 -3.79
N SER A 209 -12.06 -5.38 -2.69
CA SER A 209 -11.54 -6.76 -2.59
C SER A 209 -12.29 -7.71 -3.53
N PHE A 210 -13.61 -7.58 -3.64
CA PHE A 210 -14.40 -8.34 -4.62
C PHE A 210 -14.00 -8.03 -6.07
N ASN A 211 -13.82 -6.76 -6.41
CA ASN A 211 -13.47 -6.35 -7.77
C ASN A 211 -12.04 -6.73 -8.16
N THR A 212 -11.10 -6.64 -7.23
CA THR A 212 -9.66 -6.87 -7.52
C THR A 212 -9.25 -8.32 -7.42
N LEU A 213 -9.99 -9.15 -6.67
CA LEU A 213 -9.71 -10.58 -6.53
C LEU A 213 -9.62 -11.30 -7.90
N PRO A 214 -10.61 -11.21 -8.82
CA PRO A 214 -10.50 -11.86 -10.13
C PRO A 214 -9.33 -11.32 -10.95
N ILE A 215 -8.99 -10.04 -10.81
CA ILE A 215 -7.88 -9.42 -11.53
C ILE A 215 -6.55 -10.04 -11.06
N PHE A 216 -6.29 -10.07 -9.75
CA PHE A 216 -5.04 -10.62 -9.23
C PHE A 216 -4.94 -12.13 -9.45
N LEU A 217 -6.04 -12.88 -9.35
CA LEU A 217 -6.06 -14.31 -9.70
C LEU A 217 -5.69 -14.52 -11.16
N THR A 218 -6.28 -13.74 -12.07
CA THR A 218 -5.96 -13.84 -13.50
C THR A 218 -4.48 -13.52 -13.77
N VAL A 219 -3.96 -12.44 -13.18
CA VAL A 219 -2.55 -12.07 -13.34
C VAL A 219 -1.63 -13.15 -12.75
N SER A 220 -1.94 -13.69 -11.57
CA SER A 220 -1.17 -14.79 -10.94
C SER A 220 -1.14 -16.03 -11.84
N MET A 221 -2.27 -16.39 -12.47
CA MET A 221 -2.34 -17.49 -13.42
C MET A 221 -1.51 -17.23 -14.68
N VAL A 222 -1.60 -16.03 -15.25
CA VAL A 222 -0.83 -15.63 -16.45
C VAL A 222 0.67 -15.66 -16.20
N VAL A 223 1.11 -15.21 -15.03
CA VAL A 223 2.53 -15.23 -14.62
C VAL A 223 2.99 -16.64 -14.23
N GLY A 224 2.06 -17.57 -14.03
CA GLY A 224 2.33 -18.97 -13.69
C GLY A 224 2.77 -19.16 -12.23
N GLU A 225 2.39 -18.28 -11.32
CA GLU A 225 2.72 -18.41 -9.89
C GLU A 225 2.17 -19.71 -9.27
N PRO A 226 0.91 -20.16 -9.53
CA PRO A 226 0.37 -21.36 -8.90
C PRO A 226 1.16 -22.65 -9.22
N ALA A 227 1.66 -22.76 -10.44
CA ALA A 227 2.48 -23.91 -10.82
C ALA A 227 3.83 -23.91 -10.08
N LYS A 228 4.43 -22.75 -9.89
CA LYS A 228 5.70 -22.59 -9.17
C LYS A 228 5.52 -22.82 -7.65
N ILE A 229 4.39 -22.39 -7.09
CA ILE A 229 4.05 -22.60 -5.67
C ILE A 229 3.94 -24.09 -5.35
N GLY A 230 3.29 -24.88 -6.23
CA GLY A 230 3.17 -26.34 -6.05
C GLY A 230 4.51 -27.08 -5.99
N MET A 231 5.58 -26.49 -6.53
CA MET A 231 6.95 -27.01 -6.49
C MET A 231 7.80 -26.39 -5.37
N SER A 232 7.28 -25.38 -4.66
CA SER A 232 8.02 -24.66 -3.62
C SER A 232 8.05 -25.46 -2.32
N LEU A 233 9.24 -25.59 -1.73
CA LEU A 233 9.45 -26.18 -0.40
C LEU A 233 9.11 -25.22 0.75
N ALA A 234 8.78 -23.96 0.44
CA ALA A 234 8.51 -22.93 1.46
C ALA A 234 7.35 -23.33 2.40
N ALA A 235 6.29 -23.93 1.86
CA ALA A 235 5.14 -24.35 2.65
C ALA A 235 5.46 -25.45 3.68
N ALA A 236 6.52 -26.22 3.46
CA ALA A 236 7.01 -27.27 4.38
C ALA A 236 8.01 -26.72 5.42
N ALA A 237 8.47 -25.50 5.26
CA ALA A 237 9.43 -24.90 6.19
C ALA A 237 8.78 -24.61 7.55
N PRO A 238 9.45 -24.96 8.67
CA PRO A 238 8.91 -24.68 10.00
C PRO A 238 8.73 -23.18 10.21
N GLY A 239 7.54 -22.80 10.70
CA GLY A 239 7.21 -21.39 10.96
C GLY A 239 6.69 -20.60 9.76
N PHE A 240 6.68 -21.13 8.54
CA PHE A 240 6.13 -20.45 7.36
C PHE A 240 4.65 -20.09 7.54
N THR A 241 3.82 -21.07 7.90
CA THR A 241 2.36 -20.88 7.99
C THR A 241 1.94 -19.72 8.90
N PRO A 242 2.43 -19.58 10.16
CA PRO A 242 2.04 -18.44 10.99
C PRO A 242 2.56 -17.11 10.47
N VAL A 243 3.75 -17.05 9.90
CA VAL A 243 4.30 -15.80 9.32
C VAL A 243 3.51 -15.42 8.06
N PHE A 244 3.17 -16.38 7.21
CA PHE A 244 2.34 -16.16 6.04
C PHE A 244 0.92 -15.69 6.42
N ALA A 245 0.29 -16.33 7.40
CA ALA A 245 -1.03 -15.92 7.90
C ALA A 245 -0.99 -14.47 8.46
N LEU A 246 0.07 -14.13 9.18
CA LEU A 246 0.27 -12.77 9.70
C LEU A 246 0.48 -11.77 8.55
N LEU A 247 1.23 -12.13 7.50
CA LEU A 247 1.41 -11.32 6.29
C LEU A 247 0.07 -11.04 5.60
N ILE A 248 -0.75 -12.08 5.38
CA ILE A 248 -2.06 -11.93 4.74
C ILE A 248 -2.97 -11.03 5.55
N PHE A 249 -3.08 -11.26 6.86
CA PHE A 249 -3.90 -10.42 7.74
C PHE A 249 -3.40 -8.97 7.80
N SER A 250 -2.09 -8.76 7.89
CA SER A 250 -1.48 -7.42 7.89
C SER A 250 -1.74 -6.67 6.60
N GLY A 251 -1.80 -7.36 5.45
CA GLY A 251 -2.16 -6.76 4.17
C GLY A 251 -3.60 -6.25 4.14
N CYS A 252 -4.54 -7.01 4.72
CA CYS A 252 -5.94 -6.59 4.86
C CYS A 252 -6.02 -5.30 5.72
N VAL A 253 -5.34 -5.30 6.87
CA VAL A 253 -5.31 -4.14 7.77
C VAL A 253 -4.63 -2.94 7.13
N LEU A 254 -3.56 -3.15 6.36
CA LEU A 254 -2.87 -2.09 5.62
C LEU A 254 -3.80 -1.44 4.60
N THR A 255 -4.49 -2.22 3.77
CA THR A 255 -5.40 -1.68 2.76
C THR A 255 -6.54 -0.88 3.40
N TRP A 256 -7.11 -1.42 4.50
CA TRP A 256 -8.11 -0.70 5.28
C TRP A 256 -7.58 0.61 5.85
N SER A 257 -6.41 0.60 6.49
CA SER A 257 -5.79 1.79 7.08
C SER A 257 -5.45 2.85 6.04
N GLN A 258 -5.05 2.43 4.84
CA GLN A 258 -4.76 3.32 3.72
C GLN A 258 -6.03 4.00 3.19
N PHE A 259 -7.12 3.24 3.02
CA PHE A 259 -8.42 3.80 2.63
C PHE A 259 -8.95 4.76 3.68
N MET A 260 -8.82 4.40 4.97
CA MET A 260 -9.20 5.25 6.08
C MET A 260 -8.39 6.55 6.11
N CYS A 261 -7.08 6.47 5.85
CA CYS A 261 -6.22 7.64 5.79
C CYS A 261 -6.59 8.55 4.60
N ALA A 262 -6.85 7.99 3.42
CA ALA A 262 -7.26 8.74 2.24
C ALA A 262 -8.63 9.42 2.44
N ALA A 263 -9.57 8.75 3.12
CA ALA A 263 -10.91 9.25 3.39
C ALA A 263 -10.95 10.33 4.49
N VAL A 264 -10.18 10.14 5.58
CA VAL A 264 -10.21 11.03 6.76
C VAL A 264 -9.25 12.20 6.60
N CYS A 265 -8.03 11.94 6.12
CA CYS A 265 -7.01 12.98 5.97
C CYS A 265 -7.05 13.63 4.59
N SER A 266 -6.66 12.93 3.57
CA SER A 266 -6.75 13.19 2.12
C SER A 266 -5.82 12.26 1.35
N ALA A 267 -6.02 12.14 0.02
CA ALA A 267 -5.11 11.43 -0.87
C ALA A 267 -3.69 12.02 -0.83
N LEU A 268 -3.59 13.35 -0.82
CA LEU A 268 -2.30 14.04 -0.72
C LEU A 268 -1.57 13.73 0.60
N THR A 269 -2.25 13.82 1.74
CA THR A 269 -1.66 13.49 3.05
C THR A 269 -1.22 12.04 3.11
N THR A 270 -2.03 11.11 2.60
CA THR A 270 -1.68 9.67 2.54
C THR A 270 -0.41 9.43 1.73
N SER A 271 -0.27 10.10 0.58
CA SER A 271 0.94 9.99 -0.25
C SER A 271 2.17 10.63 0.42
N MET A 272 2.02 11.74 1.13
CA MET A 272 3.10 12.35 1.92
C MET A 272 3.59 11.42 3.04
N ILE A 273 2.67 10.76 3.74
CA ILE A 273 3.01 9.74 4.76
C ILE A 273 3.77 8.59 4.13
N SER A 274 3.38 8.15 2.93
CA SER A 274 4.09 7.10 2.19
C SER A 274 5.53 7.49 1.83
N VAL A 275 5.78 8.76 1.51
CA VAL A 275 7.14 9.28 1.29
C VAL A 275 7.93 9.30 2.60
N ALA A 276 7.36 9.84 3.68
CA ALA A 276 8.00 9.87 4.99
C ALA A 276 8.37 8.46 5.47
N LYS A 277 7.45 7.50 5.29
CA LYS A 277 7.70 6.08 5.56
C LYS A 277 8.91 5.55 4.80
N SER A 278 9.03 5.84 3.51
CA SER A 278 10.14 5.33 2.67
C SER A 278 11.50 5.84 3.16
N VAL A 279 11.56 7.09 3.63
CA VAL A 279 12.78 7.66 4.22
C VAL A 279 13.16 6.92 5.50
N ILE A 280 12.20 6.74 6.41
CA ILE A 280 12.44 6.05 7.69
C ILE A 280 12.84 4.59 7.45
N GLN A 281 12.20 3.91 6.49
CA GLN A 281 12.56 2.54 6.14
C GLN A 281 13.98 2.42 5.58
N THR A 282 14.41 3.40 4.78
CA THR A 282 15.79 3.45 4.29
C THR A 282 16.76 3.56 5.48
N VAL A 283 16.49 4.50 6.41
CA VAL A 283 17.31 4.66 7.61
C VAL A 283 17.32 3.39 8.47
N LEU A 284 16.14 2.83 8.76
CA LEU A 284 16.04 1.59 9.54
C LEU A 284 16.72 0.41 8.84
N GLY A 285 16.63 0.34 7.52
CA GLY A 285 17.30 -0.69 6.71
C GLY A 285 18.81 -0.70 6.89
N PHE A 286 19.44 0.46 7.05
CA PHE A 286 20.87 0.56 7.35
C PHE A 286 21.23 -0.05 8.72
N PHE A 287 20.37 0.10 9.72
CA PHE A 287 20.63 -0.40 11.08
C PHE A 287 20.24 -1.87 11.28
N THR A 288 19.17 -2.34 10.62
CA THR A 288 18.61 -3.68 10.89
C THR A 288 19.25 -4.79 10.05
N PHE A 289 19.77 -4.47 8.89
CA PHE A 289 20.27 -5.48 7.94
C PHE A 289 21.78 -5.43 7.71
N GLY A 290 22.53 -4.64 8.48
CA GLY A 290 23.97 -4.72 8.77
C GLY A 290 24.96 -4.95 7.60
N GLY A 291 24.54 -4.87 6.35
CA GLY A 291 25.35 -5.22 5.18
C GLY A 291 25.95 -4.06 4.39
N VAL A 292 25.65 -2.83 4.74
CA VAL A 292 26.20 -1.66 4.03
C VAL A 292 27.25 -1.00 4.89
N LYS A 293 28.53 -1.20 4.54
CA LYS A 293 29.62 -0.38 5.09
C LYS A 293 29.30 1.08 4.79
N PHE A 294 29.25 1.91 5.84
CA PHE A 294 29.07 3.36 5.73
C PHE A 294 30.18 3.93 4.83
N HIS A 295 29.84 4.20 3.60
CA HIS A 295 30.68 4.99 2.70
C HIS A 295 29.94 6.28 2.39
N PRO A 296 30.53 7.48 2.63
CA PRO A 296 29.87 8.76 2.36
C PRO A 296 29.31 8.89 0.94
N LEU A 297 29.90 8.18 -0.03
CA LEU A 297 29.47 8.14 -1.43
C LEU A 297 28.21 7.28 -1.68
N ASN A 298 27.78 6.42 -0.73
CA ASN A 298 26.56 5.63 -0.86
C ASN A 298 25.29 6.46 -0.61
N ILE A 299 25.44 7.67 -0.12
CA ILE A 299 24.33 8.64 0.08
C ILE A 299 24.08 9.46 -1.17
N THR A 300 25.08 9.59 -2.04
CA THR A 300 25.08 10.51 -3.19
C THR A 300 25.33 9.85 -4.56
N GLY A 301 25.67 8.57 -4.63
CA GLY A 301 25.97 7.95 -5.92
C GLY A 301 25.92 6.43 -5.93
N PRO A 302 25.73 5.81 -7.07
CA PRO A 302 25.70 4.37 -7.23
C PRO A 302 27.11 3.81 -7.06
N SER A 303 27.35 3.06 -5.99
CA SER A 303 28.60 2.30 -5.86
C SER A 303 28.54 1.09 -6.78
N HIS A 304 29.17 1.25 -7.92
CA HIS A 304 29.71 0.14 -8.71
C HIS A 304 30.81 -0.57 -7.91
N ILE A 305 30.79 -1.89 -8.06
CA ILE A 305 31.88 -2.85 -7.87
C ILE A 305 31.85 -3.62 -6.55
N LEU A 306 31.74 -4.92 -6.77
CA LEU A 306 32.15 -6.08 -5.99
C LEU A 306 31.03 -6.86 -5.29
N ASN A 307 30.39 -7.71 -6.02
CA ASN A 307 30.35 -9.16 -5.82
C ASN A 307 29.16 -9.78 -6.57
N PRO A 308 29.33 -10.69 -7.53
CA PRO A 308 28.21 -11.28 -8.27
C PRO A 308 27.32 -12.19 -7.42
N HIS A 309 27.66 -12.46 -6.16
CA HIS A 309 26.85 -13.27 -5.25
C HIS A 309 26.00 -12.47 -4.24
N SER A 310 26.13 -11.13 -4.18
CA SER A 310 25.30 -10.30 -3.28
C SER A 310 24.04 -9.73 -3.92
N SER A 311 23.85 -9.90 -5.22
CA SER A 311 22.75 -9.27 -5.97
C SER A 311 21.36 -9.87 -5.68
N TYR A 312 21.29 -10.99 -4.97
CA TYR A 312 20.03 -11.68 -4.67
C TYR A 312 19.39 -11.31 -3.32
N ILE A 313 20.05 -10.50 -2.48
CA ILE A 313 19.57 -10.24 -1.10
C ILE A 313 18.80 -8.92 -0.98
N LEU A 314 18.76 -8.09 -2.03
CA LEU A 314 18.10 -6.77 -2.00
C LEU A 314 16.91 -6.64 -2.97
N GLN A 315 16.35 -7.74 -3.44
CA GLN A 315 15.15 -7.76 -4.28
C GLN A 315 13.90 -7.99 -3.44
N VAL A 316 13.47 -6.98 -2.67
CA VAL A 316 12.06 -6.75 -2.30
C VAL A 316 11.82 -5.27 -2.02
#